data_9250f25642e532b4e1befd220a726a49
#
_entry.id   9250f25642e532b4e1befd220a726a49
#
_cell.length_a   1.000
_cell.length_b   1.000
_cell.length_c   1.000
_cell.angle_alpha   90.00
_cell.angle_beta   90.00
_cell.angle_gamma   90.00
#
_symmetry.space_group_name_H-M   'P 1'
#
loop_
_entity.id
_entity.type
_entity.pdbx_description
1 polymer ?
#
loop_
_entity_poly.entity_id
_entity_poly.type
_entity_poly.pdbx_seq_one_letter_code
_entity_poly.pdbx_strand_id
1 'polypeptide(L)'
;MLCLVTHLFLAHNGRAANVASSAGAIRELKQALQDQEDHQNIDWQALEQASMAQVALTREDTQEAVKLLSEAYQRTTRLQRSSEMKEGLLRAGDHVMPFSYKVFGDLPKEGRSLFISMHGGGGAPARVNDQQWENQKGLYQPKEGVYLTPRAPTNTWNLWHQDHIDGMFRRLIENMVLFESVNPDRVYLMGYSAGGDGVYQLAPRMADSFAAASMMAGHPNETSPIGLRNLPFALFMGGKDTAYQRNTIASEWKEKLEALQKQDPGGYTHWVKIFPEYGHWMQKEDAVALDWMQAYRRVKYPQKIVWKQDDVMHQRFYWLKASPEAFEPRGEVVVRQEGQTIIIERMQVTSLTFRFNDQMLDLDQEVTIRDGDRELHRGKIQRSLGVLIGSLLERGDPSYLFAAALTVNANP
;
A
#
# COMPACT_ATOMS: atom_id res chain seq x y z
N MET A 1 -56.30 -9.40 -38.19
CA MET A 1 -56.53 -9.22 -36.76
C MET A 1 -55.21 -8.82 -36.13
N LEU A 2 -54.99 -7.49 -36.05
CA LEU A 2 -53.75 -6.88 -35.60
C LEU A 2 -53.86 -6.60 -34.11
N CYS A 3 -53.04 -7.20 -33.27
CA CYS A 3 -52.99 -6.89 -31.84
C CYS A 3 -51.90 -5.83 -31.62
N LEU A 4 -52.34 -4.59 -31.32
CA LEU A 4 -51.46 -3.52 -30.84
C LEU A 4 -51.12 -3.79 -29.38
N VAL A 5 -49.84 -4.00 -29.07
CA VAL A 5 -49.31 -3.98 -27.71
C VAL A 5 -48.84 -2.56 -27.43
N THR A 6 -49.59 -1.83 -26.64
CA THR A 6 -49.23 -0.52 -26.10
C THR A 6 -48.22 -0.68 -24.97
N HIS A 7 -46.99 -0.30 -25.18
CA HIS A 7 -46.00 -0.15 -24.11
C HIS A 7 -46.27 1.16 -23.35
N LEU A 8 -46.70 1.03 -22.12
CA LEU A 8 -46.75 2.14 -21.16
C LEU A 8 -45.34 2.49 -20.72
N PHE A 9 -44.81 3.57 -21.23
CA PHE A 9 -43.62 4.21 -20.66
C PHE A 9 -44.02 4.95 -19.38
N LEU A 10 -43.78 4.35 -18.22
CA LEU A 10 -43.77 5.08 -16.94
C LEU A 10 -42.57 6.03 -16.95
N ALA A 11 -42.85 7.30 -17.22
CA ALA A 11 -41.89 8.38 -17.03
C ALA A 11 -41.66 8.51 -15.52
N HIS A 12 -40.50 8.00 -15.06
CA HIS A 12 -39.94 8.38 -13.78
C HIS A 12 -39.53 9.85 -13.88
N ASN A 13 -40.38 10.75 -13.40
CA ASN A 13 -39.99 12.12 -13.11
C ASN A 13 -38.99 12.11 -11.93
N GLY A 14 -37.75 11.75 -12.20
CA GLY A 14 -36.62 11.99 -11.32
C GLY A 14 -36.42 13.49 -11.23
N ARG A 15 -36.73 14.08 -10.06
CA ARG A 15 -36.27 15.42 -9.70
C ARG A 15 -34.76 15.47 -9.98
N ALA A 16 -34.35 16.25 -10.98
CA ALA A 16 -32.98 16.67 -11.12
C ALA A 16 -32.62 17.47 -9.86
N ALA A 17 -32.01 16.79 -8.89
CA ALA A 17 -31.46 17.44 -7.71
C ALA A 17 -30.42 18.44 -8.20
N ASN A 18 -30.45 19.64 -7.66
CA ASN A 18 -29.55 20.71 -8.01
C ASN A 18 -28.15 20.36 -7.46
N VAL A 19 -27.39 19.54 -8.21
CA VAL A 19 -26.06 19.01 -7.86
C VAL A 19 -24.98 20.11 -7.90
N ALA A 20 -25.34 21.34 -8.27
CA ALA A 20 -24.40 22.43 -8.51
C ALA A 20 -23.63 22.95 -7.27
N SER A 21 -23.86 22.37 -6.08
CA SER A 21 -23.18 22.80 -4.83
C SER A 21 -22.54 21.62 -4.08
N SER A 22 -21.46 21.93 -3.35
CA SER A 22 -20.77 20.96 -2.48
C SER A 22 -21.74 20.22 -1.53
N ALA A 23 -22.60 20.94 -0.81
CA ALA A 23 -23.62 20.35 0.06
C ALA A 23 -24.67 19.54 -0.72
N GLY A 24 -24.93 19.86 -2.00
CA GLY A 24 -25.78 19.08 -2.90
C GLY A 24 -25.16 17.71 -3.20
N ALA A 25 -23.87 17.68 -3.53
CA ALA A 25 -23.12 16.46 -3.78
C ALA A 25 -23.11 15.53 -2.56
N ILE A 26 -22.96 16.06 -1.34
CA ILE A 26 -23.01 15.25 -0.10
C ILE A 26 -24.40 14.67 0.16
N ARG A 27 -25.48 15.41 -0.09
CA ARG A 27 -26.83 14.88 0.03
C ARG A 27 -27.09 13.74 -0.96
N GLU A 28 -26.65 13.90 -2.20
CA GLU A 28 -26.78 12.86 -3.23
C GLU A 28 -25.94 11.63 -2.90
N LEU A 29 -24.72 11.81 -2.39
CA LEU A 29 -23.90 10.71 -1.90
C LEU A 29 -24.58 9.93 -0.78
N LYS A 30 -25.15 10.63 0.24
CA LYS A 30 -25.88 9.98 1.34
C LYS A 30 -27.04 9.13 0.82
N GLN A 31 -27.84 9.69 -0.08
CA GLN A 31 -28.96 8.97 -0.66
C GLN A 31 -28.50 7.75 -1.46
N ALA A 32 -27.48 7.92 -2.32
CA ALA A 32 -26.97 6.83 -3.13
C ALA A 32 -26.37 5.69 -2.30
N LEU A 33 -25.67 6.01 -1.19
CA LEU A 33 -25.17 4.99 -0.28
C LEU A 33 -26.31 4.25 0.43
N GLN A 34 -27.35 4.94 0.92
CA GLN A 34 -28.50 4.33 1.56
C GLN A 34 -29.25 3.39 0.60
N ASP A 35 -29.57 3.87 -0.60
CA ASP A 35 -30.30 3.09 -1.60
C ASP A 35 -29.58 1.80 -1.99
N GLN A 36 -28.25 1.82 -2.07
CA GLN A 36 -27.43 0.66 -2.44
C GLN A 36 -27.13 -0.28 -1.26
N GLU A 37 -27.06 0.23 -0.04
CA GLU A 37 -26.90 -0.60 1.17
C GLU A 37 -28.08 -1.51 1.42
N ASP A 38 -29.29 -1.06 1.11
CA ASP A 38 -30.49 -1.90 1.17
C ASP A 38 -30.39 -3.14 0.27
N HIS A 39 -29.54 -3.07 -0.78
CA HIS A 39 -29.20 -4.18 -1.68
C HIS A 39 -27.92 -4.93 -1.31
N GLN A 40 -27.29 -4.62 -0.18
CA GLN A 40 -26.02 -5.22 0.33
C GLN A 40 -24.83 -5.11 -0.62
N ASN A 41 -24.89 -4.26 -1.62
CA ASN A 41 -23.80 -4.04 -2.57
C ASN A 41 -23.77 -2.58 -3.01
N ILE A 42 -22.57 -2.00 -3.02
CA ILE A 42 -22.34 -0.63 -3.48
C ILE A 42 -21.59 -0.70 -4.82
N ASP A 43 -22.16 -0.10 -5.85
CA ASP A 43 -21.48 0.12 -7.12
C ASP A 43 -20.56 1.35 -7.01
N TRP A 44 -19.38 1.10 -6.46
CA TRP A 44 -18.37 2.14 -6.26
C TRP A 44 -17.94 2.81 -7.57
N GLN A 45 -17.91 2.06 -8.68
CA GLN A 45 -17.51 2.59 -9.97
C GLN A 45 -18.57 3.56 -10.51
N ALA A 46 -19.84 3.22 -10.36
CA ALA A 46 -20.92 4.13 -10.71
C ALA A 46 -20.90 5.41 -9.85
N LEU A 47 -20.62 5.30 -8.55
CA LEU A 47 -20.47 6.45 -7.66
C LEU A 47 -19.29 7.36 -8.05
N GLU A 48 -18.15 6.79 -8.42
CA GLU A 48 -16.96 7.54 -8.86
C GLU A 48 -17.21 8.33 -10.14
N GLN A 49 -18.05 7.79 -11.04
CA GLN A 49 -18.39 8.38 -12.33
C GLN A 49 -19.63 9.29 -12.31
N ALA A 50 -20.36 9.33 -11.22
CA ALA A 50 -21.58 10.13 -11.09
C ALA A 50 -21.31 11.63 -11.21
N SER A 51 -22.30 12.42 -11.62
CA SER A 51 -22.20 13.87 -11.76
C SER A 51 -21.76 14.57 -10.47
N MET A 52 -22.25 14.09 -9.30
CA MET A 52 -21.86 14.59 -7.99
C MET A 52 -20.35 14.41 -7.71
N ALA A 53 -19.72 13.40 -8.31
CA ALA A 53 -18.31 13.10 -8.09
C ALA A 53 -17.36 14.17 -8.68
N GLN A 54 -17.85 15.00 -9.61
CA GLN A 54 -17.10 16.06 -10.27
C GLN A 54 -17.30 17.44 -9.60
N VAL A 55 -18.19 17.55 -8.62
CA VAL A 55 -18.48 18.81 -7.93
C VAL A 55 -17.32 19.17 -7.00
N ALA A 56 -16.90 20.43 -7.03
CA ALA A 56 -15.91 20.96 -6.11
C ALA A 56 -16.44 20.94 -4.67
N LEU A 57 -15.70 20.31 -3.76
CA LEU A 57 -16.06 20.20 -2.36
C LEU A 57 -15.42 21.29 -1.49
N THR A 58 -16.15 21.74 -0.46
CA THR A 58 -15.55 22.48 0.67
C THR A 58 -14.72 21.52 1.53
N ARG A 59 -13.91 22.06 2.43
CA ARG A 59 -13.15 21.29 3.41
C ARG A 59 -14.08 20.50 4.34
N GLU A 60 -15.13 21.13 4.83
CA GLU A 60 -16.13 20.51 5.72
C GLU A 60 -16.88 19.37 5.03
N ASP A 61 -17.37 19.61 3.82
CA ASP A 61 -18.08 18.58 3.05
C ASP A 61 -17.14 17.42 2.66
N THR A 62 -15.85 17.69 2.44
CA THR A 62 -14.83 16.65 2.23
C THR A 62 -14.67 15.75 3.46
N GLN A 63 -14.64 16.33 4.67
CA GLN A 63 -14.57 15.55 5.91
C GLN A 63 -15.81 14.68 6.13
N GLU A 64 -17.00 15.22 5.83
CA GLU A 64 -18.24 14.44 5.87
C GLU A 64 -18.25 13.31 4.83
N ALA A 65 -17.79 13.58 3.59
CA ALA A 65 -17.64 12.57 2.56
C ALA A 65 -16.69 11.43 2.99
N VAL A 66 -15.54 11.76 3.56
CA VAL A 66 -14.58 10.77 4.06
C VAL A 66 -15.23 9.87 5.11
N LYS A 67 -16.01 10.42 6.04
CA LYS A 67 -16.72 9.65 7.05
C LYS A 67 -17.74 8.69 6.41
N LEU A 68 -18.63 9.20 5.55
CA LEU A 68 -19.67 8.42 4.88
C LEU A 68 -19.09 7.27 4.05
N LEU A 69 -18.10 7.58 3.21
CA LEU A 69 -17.43 6.61 2.35
C LEU A 69 -16.70 5.54 3.18
N SER A 70 -16.02 5.94 4.26
CA SER A 70 -15.29 5.03 5.14
C SER A 70 -16.22 4.05 5.84
N GLU A 71 -17.32 4.52 6.40
CA GLU A 71 -18.31 3.68 7.10
C GLU A 71 -18.97 2.68 6.13
N ALA A 72 -19.40 3.15 4.96
CA ALA A 72 -20.00 2.30 3.93
C ALA A 72 -19.02 1.25 3.40
N TYR A 73 -17.80 1.68 3.09
CA TYR A 73 -16.74 0.79 2.60
C TYR A 73 -16.38 -0.32 3.59
N GLN A 74 -16.12 0.06 4.84
CA GLN A 74 -15.77 -0.92 5.88
C GLN A 74 -16.90 -1.94 6.11
N ARG A 75 -18.16 -1.50 6.11
CA ARG A 75 -19.32 -2.37 6.30
C ARG A 75 -19.46 -3.36 5.16
N THR A 76 -19.45 -2.90 3.90
CA THR A 76 -19.62 -3.77 2.72
C THR A 76 -18.43 -4.71 2.55
N THR A 77 -17.21 -4.22 2.72
CA THR A 77 -15.99 -5.04 2.62
C THR A 77 -15.98 -6.13 3.69
N ARG A 78 -16.38 -5.82 4.92
CA ARG A 78 -16.47 -6.81 6.01
C ARG A 78 -17.45 -7.93 5.67
N LEU A 79 -18.62 -7.63 5.09
CA LEU A 79 -19.57 -8.64 4.64
C LEU A 79 -18.99 -9.53 3.54
N GLN A 80 -18.35 -8.93 2.53
CA GLN A 80 -17.78 -9.64 1.39
C GLN A 80 -16.61 -10.56 1.75
N ARG A 81 -15.83 -10.22 2.79
CA ARG A 81 -14.58 -10.92 3.14
C ARG A 81 -14.63 -11.79 4.39
N SER A 82 -15.79 -11.91 5.02
CA SER A 82 -15.95 -12.74 6.23
C SER A 82 -15.58 -14.21 6.02
N SER A 83 -15.87 -14.77 4.83
CA SER A 83 -15.48 -16.14 4.48
C SER A 83 -13.98 -16.33 4.39
N GLU A 84 -13.24 -15.37 3.84
CA GLU A 84 -11.76 -15.44 3.78
C GLU A 84 -11.13 -15.57 5.16
N MET A 85 -11.62 -14.78 6.11
CA MET A 85 -11.13 -14.82 7.50
C MET A 85 -11.50 -16.13 8.19
N LYS A 86 -12.70 -16.64 7.96
CA LYS A 86 -13.17 -17.91 8.53
C LYS A 86 -12.39 -19.11 7.98
N GLU A 87 -12.11 -19.12 6.68
CA GLU A 87 -11.43 -20.21 6.01
C GLU A 87 -9.89 -20.11 6.12
N GLY A 88 -9.34 -18.95 6.44
CA GLY A 88 -7.90 -18.70 6.38
C GLY A 88 -7.36 -18.76 4.93
N LEU A 89 -8.18 -18.37 3.96
CA LEU A 89 -7.87 -18.47 2.53
C LEU A 89 -8.22 -17.16 1.82
N LEU A 90 -7.24 -16.61 1.11
CA LEU A 90 -7.44 -15.48 0.22
C LEU A 90 -7.40 -15.96 -1.23
N ARG A 91 -8.36 -15.52 -2.05
CA ARG A 91 -8.46 -15.86 -3.47
C ARG A 91 -8.39 -14.59 -4.32
N ALA A 92 -7.49 -14.58 -5.30
CA ALA A 92 -7.33 -13.48 -6.25
C ALA A 92 -7.03 -14.03 -7.65
N GLY A 93 -8.00 -13.94 -8.56
CA GLY A 93 -7.92 -14.63 -9.85
C GLY A 93 -7.69 -16.12 -9.65
N ASP A 94 -6.70 -16.67 -10.32
CA ASP A 94 -6.34 -18.10 -10.25
C ASP A 94 -5.45 -18.43 -9.03
N HIS A 95 -5.07 -17.44 -8.24
CA HIS A 95 -4.18 -17.62 -7.09
C HIS A 95 -4.95 -17.80 -5.79
N VAL A 96 -4.48 -18.77 -4.97
CA VAL A 96 -5.00 -19.04 -3.64
C VAL A 96 -3.85 -18.91 -2.65
N MET A 97 -4.03 -18.08 -1.64
CA MET A 97 -3.06 -17.85 -0.57
C MET A 97 -3.68 -18.29 0.77
N PRO A 98 -3.37 -19.49 1.25
CA PRO A 98 -3.69 -19.85 2.62
C PRO A 98 -2.94 -18.94 3.59
N PHE A 99 -3.54 -18.59 4.71
CA PHE A 99 -2.87 -17.83 5.76
C PHE A 99 -3.28 -18.33 7.14
N SER A 100 -2.38 -18.14 8.08
CA SER A 100 -2.62 -18.41 9.49
C SER A 100 -2.13 -17.23 10.30
N TYR A 101 -2.79 -16.94 11.42
CA TYR A 101 -2.33 -15.89 12.31
C TYR A 101 -2.53 -16.25 13.78
N LYS A 102 -1.76 -15.59 14.64
CA LYS A 102 -1.90 -15.62 16.09
C LYS A 102 -1.94 -14.21 16.62
N VAL A 103 -2.78 -13.98 17.60
CA VAL A 103 -2.90 -12.70 18.30
C VAL A 103 -2.14 -12.80 19.62
N PHE A 104 -1.28 -11.81 19.88
CA PHE A 104 -0.46 -11.72 21.08
C PHE A 104 -0.82 -10.45 21.86
N GLY A 105 -0.74 -10.52 23.17
CA GLY A 105 -0.96 -9.42 24.09
C GLY A 105 -2.36 -8.81 24.03
N ASP A 106 -2.55 -7.76 24.85
CA ASP A 106 -3.81 -7.04 24.91
C ASP A 106 -3.99 -6.11 23.69
N LEU A 107 -5.22 -5.65 23.46
CA LEU A 107 -5.50 -4.68 22.39
C LEU A 107 -5.02 -3.28 22.82
N PRO A 108 -3.99 -2.70 22.13
CA PRO A 108 -3.58 -1.33 22.39
C PRO A 108 -4.67 -0.32 22.02
N LYS A 109 -4.68 0.85 22.68
CA LYS A 109 -5.65 1.92 22.41
C LYS A 109 -5.63 2.38 20.94
N GLU A 110 -4.44 2.41 20.34
CA GLU A 110 -4.23 2.79 18.94
C GLU A 110 -4.46 1.66 17.94
N GLY A 111 -4.84 0.48 18.36
CA GLY A 111 -4.96 -0.72 17.52
C GLY A 111 -3.70 -1.59 17.54
N ARG A 112 -3.82 -2.83 17.07
CA ARG A 112 -2.76 -3.84 17.09
C ARG A 112 -1.68 -3.58 16.03
N SER A 113 -0.48 -4.05 16.31
CA SER A 113 0.55 -4.25 15.30
C SER A 113 0.19 -5.43 14.39
N LEU A 114 0.64 -5.39 13.13
CA LEU A 114 0.59 -6.52 12.21
C LEU A 114 2.00 -6.89 11.75
N PHE A 115 2.42 -8.13 11.97
CA PHE A 115 3.67 -8.68 11.45
C PHE A 115 3.36 -9.69 10.35
N ILE A 116 3.60 -9.34 9.09
CA ILE A 116 3.49 -10.25 7.95
C ILE A 116 4.82 -10.98 7.81
N SER A 117 4.83 -12.28 8.11
CA SER A 117 6.05 -13.09 8.18
C SER A 117 6.06 -14.14 7.08
N MET A 118 6.89 -13.93 6.06
CA MET A 118 7.00 -14.78 4.88
C MET A 118 7.92 -15.99 5.14
N HIS A 119 7.44 -17.19 4.76
CA HIS A 119 8.18 -18.44 4.92
C HIS A 119 9.32 -18.58 3.89
N GLY A 120 10.30 -19.38 4.23
CA GLY A 120 11.37 -19.80 3.34
C GLY A 120 10.92 -20.85 2.30
N GLY A 121 11.86 -21.45 1.60
CA GLY A 121 11.61 -22.47 0.56
C GLY A 121 11.97 -21.94 -0.83
N GLY A 122 11.02 -21.88 -1.74
CA GLY A 122 11.27 -21.45 -3.12
C GLY A 122 11.01 -22.55 -4.14
N GLY A 123 11.85 -22.66 -5.17
CA GLY A 123 11.74 -23.64 -6.24
C GLY A 123 11.89 -25.10 -5.78
N ALA A 124 10.91 -25.57 -5.01
CA ALA A 124 10.88 -26.88 -4.37
C ALA A 124 9.48 -27.49 -4.48
N PRO A 125 9.34 -28.83 -4.27
CA PRO A 125 8.02 -29.47 -4.22
C PRO A 125 7.12 -28.83 -3.14
N ALA A 126 5.81 -28.78 -3.40
CA ALA A 126 4.81 -28.15 -2.51
C ALA A 126 4.98 -28.56 -1.04
N ARG A 127 5.17 -29.85 -0.76
CA ARG A 127 5.39 -30.38 0.60
C ARG A 127 6.55 -29.72 1.37
N VAL A 128 7.58 -29.25 0.64
CA VAL A 128 8.73 -28.56 1.26
C VAL A 128 8.31 -27.13 1.63
N ASN A 129 7.64 -26.43 0.74
CA ASN A 129 7.12 -25.08 1.00
C ASN A 129 6.05 -25.09 2.10
N ASP A 130 5.20 -26.13 2.15
CA ASP A 130 4.21 -26.33 3.20
C ASP A 130 4.91 -26.53 4.58
N GLN A 131 5.98 -27.33 4.63
CA GLN A 131 6.76 -27.50 5.87
C GLN A 131 7.43 -26.19 6.30
N GLN A 132 7.96 -25.39 5.36
CA GLN A 132 8.52 -24.08 5.68
C GLN A 132 7.46 -23.11 6.21
N TRP A 133 6.24 -23.15 5.65
CA TRP A 133 5.13 -22.40 6.19
C TRP A 133 4.76 -22.85 7.61
N GLU A 134 4.67 -24.16 7.89
CA GLU A 134 4.42 -24.66 9.25
C GLU A 134 5.50 -24.19 10.23
N ASN A 135 6.77 -24.21 9.83
CA ASN A 135 7.87 -23.70 10.65
C ASN A 135 7.71 -22.19 10.92
N GLN A 136 7.30 -21.41 9.92
CA GLN A 136 7.12 -19.95 10.03
C GLN A 136 6.03 -19.56 11.02
N LYS A 137 4.95 -20.36 11.13
CA LYS A 137 3.83 -20.11 12.07
C LYS A 137 4.25 -20.04 13.54
N GLY A 138 5.37 -20.65 13.91
CA GLY A 138 5.90 -20.66 15.27
C GLY A 138 7.25 -19.98 15.42
N LEU A 139 7.77 -19.34 14.38
CA LEU A 139 9.15 -18.83 14.37
C LEU A 139 9.34 -17.67 15.34
N TYR A 140 8.42 -16.69 15.33
CA TYR A 140 8.50 -15.51 16.16
C TYR A 140 7.24 -15.31 17.01
N GLN A 141 7.39 -14.61 18.15
CA GLN A 141 6.33 -14.32 19.10
C GLN A 141 6.46 -12.85 19.52
N PRO A 142 5.77 -11.92 18.87
CA PRO A 142 5.77 -10.53 19.29
C PRO A 142 5.11 -10.36 20.66
N LYS A 143 5.46 -9.30 21.39
CA LYS A 143 4.87 -8.99 22.70
C LYS A 143 3.40 -8.59 22.59
N GLU A 144 3.03 -7.92 21.50
CA GLU A 144 1.66 -7.60 21.14
C GLU A 144 1.48 -7.59 19.61
N GLY A 145 0.25 -7.76 19.14
CA GLY A 145 -0.12 -7.65 17.74
C GLY A 145 -0.56 -8.97 17.11
N VAL A 146 -0.80 -8.91 15.82
CA VAL A 146 -1.14 -10.04 14.97
C VAL A 146 0.13 -10.53 14.28
N TYR A 147 0.52 -11.75 14.50
CA TYR A 147 1.58 -12.42 13.76
C TYR A 147 0.94 -13.27 12.65
N LEU A 148 1.01 -12.78 11.43
CA LEU A 148 0.38 -13.34 10.24
C LEU A 148 1.41 -14.05 9.38
N THR A 149 1.13 -15.30 9.03
CA THR A 149 1.98 -16.14 8.18
C THR A 149 1.20 -16.59 6.95
N PRO A 150 1.36 -15.93 5.81
CA PRO A 150 0.80 -16.39 4.55
C PRO A 150 1.59 -17.58 4.00
N ARG A 151 0.92 -18.46 3.24
CA ARG A 151 1.53 -19.48 2.37
C ARG A 151 1.57 -18.92 0.96
N ALA A 152 2.76 -18.79 0.37
CA ALA A 152 2.89 -18.30 -0.99
C ALA A 152 2.02 -19.10 -1.97
N PRO A 153 1.32 -18.46 -2.91
CA PRO A 153 0.40 -19.15 -3.84
C PRO A 153 1.10 -20.15 -4.76
N THR A 154 2.38 -19.94 -5.04
CA THR A 154 3.18 -20.76 -5.97
C THR A 154 4.28 -21.53 -5.23
N ASN A 155 4.98 -22.41 -5.96
CA ASN A 155 6.15 -23.14 -5.48
C ASN A 155 7.39 -22.83 -6.34
N THR A 156 7.40 -21.69 -6.98
CA THR A 156 8.50 -21.20 -7.82
C THR A 156 9.63 -20.61 -6.96
N TRP A 157 10.82 -20.43 -7.51
CA TRP A 157 11.96 -19.82 -6.79
C TRP A 157 11.65 -18.37 -6.35
N ASN A 158 10.84 -17.65 -7.15
CA ASN A 158 10.45 -16.27 -6.93
C ASN A 158 9.06 -16.14 -6.27
N LEU A 159 8.66 -17.11 -5.46
CA LEU A 159 7.31 -17.24 -4.91
C LEU A 159 6.77 -16.01 -4.17
N TRP A 160 7.65 -15.11 -3.70
CA TRP A 160 7.29 -13.85 -3.04
C TRP A 160 7.53 -12.60 -3.89
N HIS A 161 8.11 -12.75 -5.12
CA HIS A 161 8.46 -11.61 -5.99
C HIS A 161 7.39 -11.30 -7.04
N GLN A 162 6.50 -12.23 -7.32
CA GLN A 162 5.49 -12.14 -8.39
C GLN A 162 4.50 -11.00 -8.11
N ASP A 163 3.98 -10.37 -9.14
CA ASP A 163 3.13 -9.18 -9.10
C ASP A 163 1.81 -9.38 -8.31
N HIS A 164 1.21 -10.57 -8.41
CA HIS A 164 -0.03 -10.90 -7.68
C HIS A 164 0.13 -10.84 -6.16
N ILE A 165 1.35 -11.00 -5.62
CA ILE A 165 1.63 -10.93 -4.18
C ILE A 165 1.25 -9.56 -3.62
N ASP A 166 1.53 -8.48 -4.34
CA ASP A 166 1.29 -7.12 -3.89
C ASP A 166 -0.20 -6.86 -3.62
N GLY A 167 -1.05 -7.28 -4.56
CA GLY A 167 -2.51 -7.19 -4.42
C GLY A 167 -3.04 -8.06 -3.28
N MET A 168 -2.51 -9.28 -3.13
CA MET A 168 -2.89 -10.19 -2.06
C MET A 168 -2.47 -9.66 -0.69
N PHE A 169 -1.28 -9.05 -0.56
CA PHE A 169 -0.83 -8.48 0.71
C PHE A 169 -1.65 -7.25 1.11
N ARG A 170 -1.99 -6.36 0.15
CA ARG A 170 -2.92 -5.25 0.44
C ARG A 170 -4.24 -5.76 0.98
N ARG A 171 -4.79 -6.81 0.38
CA ARG A 171 -6.05 -7.43 0.83
C ARG A 171 -5.92 -8.10 2.19
N LEU A 172 -4.81 -8.79 2.49
CA LEU A 172 -4.53 -9.33 3.82
C LEU A 172 -4.45 -8.23 4.89
N ILE A 173 -3.73 -7.14 4.60
CA ILE A 173 -3.62 -5.99 5.52
C ILE A 173 -5.01 -5.44 5.82
N GLU A 174 -5.82 -5.19 4.79
CA GLU A 174 -7.18 -4.70 4.93
C GLU A 174 -8.06 -5.65 5.74
N ASN A 175 -7.99 -6.95 5.51
CA ASN A 175 -8.68 -7.95 6.30
C ASN A 175 -8.27 -7.88 7.78
N MET A 176 -6.98 -7.78 8.09
CA MET A 176 -6.51 -7.67 9.47
C MET A 176 -6.94 -6.35 10.14
N VAL A 177 -6.99 -5.25 9.39
CA VAL A 177 -7.53 -3.96 9.87
C VAL A 177 -9.02 -4.09 10.20
N LEU A 178 -9.81 -4.73 9.32
CA LEU A 178 -11.25 -4.86 9.48
C LEU A 178 -11.64 -5.84 10.59
N PHE A 179 -10.97 -6.98 10.71
CA PHE A 179 -11.41 -8.08 11.58
C PHE A 179 -10.62 -8.20 12.89
N GLU A 180 -9.35 -7.80 12.91
CA GLU A 180 -8.45 -7.99 14.05
C GLU A 180 -8.03 -6.68 14.75
N SER A 181 -8.69 -5.57 14.41
CA SER A 181 -8.38 -4.24 14.95
C SER A 181 -6.93 -3.81 14.76
N VAL A 182 -6.33 -4.19 13.63
CA VAL A 182 -4.98 -3.75 13.28
C VAL A 182 -4.99 -2.26 12.93
N ASN A 183 -3.98 -1.55 13.44
CA ASN A 183 -3.72 -0.18 13.01
C ASN A 183 -2.95 -0.21 11.68
N PRO A 184 -3.48 0.37 10.58
CA PRO A 184 -2.82 0.34 9.27
C PRO A 184 -1.46 1.07 9.26
N ASP A 185 -1.18 1.90 10.26
CA ASP A 185 0.10 2.58 10.41
C ASP A 185 1.13 1.76 11.24
N ARG A 186 0.77 0.52 11.63
CA ARG A 186 1.61 -0.41 12.41
C ARG A 186 1.74 -1.77 11.73
N VAL A 187 1.93 -1.77 10.42
CA VAL A 187 2.11 -2.97 9.60
C VAL A 187 3.59 -3.17 9.29
N TYR A 188 4.13 -4.33 9.62
CA TYR A 188 5.54 -4.67 9.49
C TYR A 188 5.70 -5.88 8.56
N LEU A 189 6.65 -5.78 7.63
CA LEU A 189 7.00 -6.86 6.71
C LEU A 189 8.26 -7.56 7.17
N MET A 190 8.25 -8.90 7.25
CA MET A 190 9.42 -9.68 7.58
C MET A 190 9.42 -11.03 6.86
N GLY A 191 10.57 -11.66 6.76
CA GLY A 191 10.70 -12.95 6.11
C GLY A 191 12.08 -13.55 6.22
N TYR A 192 12.16 -14.89 6.18
CA TYR A 192 13.36 -15.66 6.32
C TYR A 192 13.68 -16.45 5.07
N SER A 193 14.94 -16.50 4.65
CA SER A 193 15.38 -17.24 3.46
C SER A 193 14.66 -16.73 2.19
N ALA A 194 13.95 -17.54 1.43
CA ALA A 194 13.11 -17.08 0.31
C ALA A 194 12.07 -16.03 0.74
N GLY A 195 11.58 -16.06 2.00
CA GLY A 195 10.79 -14.99 2.57
C GLY A 195 11.59 -13.69 2.75
N GLY A 196 12.89 -13.79 3.05
CA GLY A 196 13.82 -12.67 3.07
C GLY A 196 14.07 -12.08 1.68
N ASP A 197 14.15 -12.94 0.64
CA ASP A 197 14.17 -12.49 -0.76
C ASP A 197 12.92 -11.65 -1.06
N GLY A 198 11.75 -12.12 -0.61
CA GLY A 198 10.50 -11.39 -0.73
C GLY A 198 10.52 -10.03 -0.02
N VAL A 199 11.15 -9.92 1.16
CA VAL A 199 11.29 -8.62 1.85
C VAL A 199 12.13 -7.65 1.04
N TYR A 200 13.24 -8.09 0.49
CA TYR A 200 14.08 -7.25 -0.39
C TYR A 200 13.30 -6.71 -1.59
N GLN A 201 12.39 -7.51 -2.15
CA GLN A 201 11.60 -7.13 -3.31
C GLN A 201 10.39 -6.25 -2.95
N LEU A 202 9.61 -6.67 -1.96
CA LEU A 202 8.35 -6.00 -1.61
C LEU A 202 8.57 -4.69 -0.84
N ALA A 203 9.59 -4.62 0.03
CA ALA A 203 9.80 -3.45 0.87
C ALA A 203 10.05 -2.17 0.06
N PRO A 204 10.96 -2.11 -0.94
CA PRO A 204 11.17 -0.89 -1.70
C PRO A 204 10.00 -0.52 -2.63
N ARG A 205 9.28 -1.52 -3.20
CA ARG A 205 8.19 -1.26 -4.15
C ARG A 205 6.83 -1.00 -3.48
N MET A 206 6.64 -1.45 -2.23
CA MET A 206 5.42 -1.25 -1.43
C MET A 206 5.69 -0.44 -0.15
N ALA A 207 6.72 0.41 -0.13
CA ALA A 207 7.13 1.14 1.06
C ALA A 207 6.01 2.00 1.68
N ASP A 208 5.03 2.42 0.89
CA ASP A 208 3.85 3.16 1.34
C ASP A 208 2.81 2.30 2.08
N SER A 209 3.03 0.98 2.17
CA SER A 209 2.13 0.04 2.84
C SER A 209 2.63 -0.39 4.22
N PHE A 210 3.90 -0.16 4.55
CA PHE A 210 4.54 -0.67 5.75
C PHE A 210 5.10 0.45 6.65
N ALA A 211 5.18 0.16 7.94
CA ALA A 211 5.83 1.01 8.95
C ALA A 211 7.33 0.74 9.06
N ALA A 212 7.73 -0.51 8.89
CA ALA A 212 9.13 -0.96 8.80
C ALA A 212 9.18 -2.35 8.16
N ALA A 213 10.37 -2.74 7.68
CA ALA A 213 10.59 -4.08 7.15
C ALA A 213 11.87 -4.69 7.71
N SER A 214 11.91 -6.02 7.81
CA SER A 214 13.10 -6.75 8.26
C SER A 214 13.37 -7.99 7.40
N MET A 215 14.48 -7.99 6.71
CA MET A 215 15.00 -9.09 5.90
C MET A 215 15.89 -10.00 6.76
N MET A 216 15.64 -11.31 6.72
CA MET A 216 16.45 -12.32 7.41
C MET A 216 16.94 -13.38 6.41
N ALA A 217 18.26 -13.52 6.27
CA ALA A 217 18.96 -14.53 5.48
C ALA A 217 18.49 -14.66 4.01
N GLY A 218 18.05 -13.54 3.40
CA GLY A 218 17.56 -13.47 2.02
C GLY A 218 18.59 -13.02 1.01
N HIS A 219 18.18 -13.01 -0.27
CA HIS A 219 18.94 -12.52 -1.42
C HIS A 219 18.13 -11.47 -2.18
N PRO A 220 18.71 -10.29 -2.51
CA PRO A 220 17.96 -9.18 -3.16
C PRO A 220 17.63 -9.44 -4.64
N ASN A 221 18.33 -10.38 -5.29
CA ASN A 221 18.32 -10.53 -6.74
C ASN A 221 18.73 -9.20 -7.44
N GLU A 222 17.91 -8.69 -8.35
CA GLU A 222 18.18 -7.46 -9.11
C GLU A 222 17.68 -6.17 -8.44
N THR A 223 16.98 -6.27 -7.31
CA THR A 223 16.35 -5.10 -6.70
C THR A 223 17.35 -4.15 -6.03
N SER A 224 16.90 -2.95 -5.74
CA SER A 224 17.69 -1.84 -5.25
C SER A 224 17.08 -1.22 -3.98
N PRO A 225 17.90 -0.72 -3.02
CA PRO A 225 17.39 -0.06 -1.82
C PRO A 225 16.84 1.36 -2.06
N ILE A 226 16.86 1.88 -3.29
CA ILE A 226 16.51 3.27 -3.60
C ILE A 226 15.08 3.61 -3.15
N GLY A 227 14.11 2.69 -3.33
CA GLY A 227 12.72 2.88 -2.90
C GLY A 227 12.50 2.88 -1.38
N LEU A 228 13.51 2.54 -0.58
CA LEU A 228 13.43 2.45 0.90
C LEU A 228 13.54 3.80 1.62
N ARG A 229 13.61 4.93 0.91
CA ARG A 229 13.85 6.24 1.52
C ARG A 229 12.99 6.51 2.76
N ASN A 230 11.72 6.17 2.70
CA ASN A 230 10.74 6.49 3.75
C ASN A 230 10.31 5.25 4.56
N LEU A 231 10.97 4.10 4.37
CA LEU A 231 10.69 2.87 5.07
C LEU A 231 11.91 2.42 5.87
N PRO A 232 11.88 2.42 7.20
CA PRO A 232 12.92 1.82 8.03
C PRO A 232 13.14 0.35 7.67
N PHE A 233 14.39 -0.03 7.42
CA PHE A 233 14.76 -1.34 6.90
C PHE A 233 15.83 -2.01 7.75
N ALA A 234 15.53 -3.17 8.30
CA ALA A 234 16.51 -3.99 9.00
C ALA A 234 16.99 -5.16 8.13
N LEU A 235 18.26 -5.50 8.24
CA LEU A 235 18.92 -6.60 7.54
C LEU A 235 19.69 -7.46 8.54
N PHE A 236 19.32 -8.74 8.62
CA PHE A 236 19.97 -9.73 9.46
C PHE A 236 20.52 -10.87 8.61
N MET A 237 21.81 -11.18 8.78
CA MET A 237 22.50 -12.18 7.96
C MET A 237 23.51 -12.97 8.78
N GLY A 238 23.62 -14.27 8.52
CA GLY A 238 24.73 -15.07 9.02
C GLY A 238 26.02 -14.79 8.23
N GLY A 239 27.11 -14.50 8.93
CA GLY A 239 28.43 -14.22 8.29
C GLY A 239 29.01 -15.42 7.54
N LYS A 240 28.57 -16.65 7.87
CA LYS A 240 28.94 -17.89 7.20
C LYS A 240 27.88 -18.37 6.17
N ASP A 241 26.85 -17.58 5.88
CA ASP A 241 25.86 -17.90 4.82
C ASP A 241 26.43 -17.57 3.44
N THR A 242 27.27 -18.45 2.94
CA THR A 242 27.98 -18.29 1.66
C THR A 242 27.16 -18.73 0.45
N ALA A 243 26.06 -19.46 0.66
CA ALA A 243 25.20 -19.88 -0.42
C ALA A 243 24.62 -18.64 -1.15
N TYR A 244 24.74 -18.64 -2.48
CA TYR A 244 24.37 -17.49 -3.32
C TYR A 244 25.06 -16.18 -2.93
N GLN A 245 26.21 -16.24 -2.24
CA GLN A 245 26.98 -15.09 -1.74
C GLN A 245 26.18 -14.16 -0.81
N ARG A 246 25.17 -14.68 -0.08
CA ARG A 246 24.25 -13.86 0.72
C ARG A 246 24.97 -12.98 1.74
N ASN A 247 26.00 -13.49 2.42
CA ASN A 247 26.80 -12.76 3.39
C ASN A 247 27.57 -11.58 2.75
N THR A 248 28.13 -11.76 1.58
CA THR A 248 28.85 -10.72 0.83
C THR A 248 27.88 -9.65 0.35
N ILE A 249 26.76 -10.07 -0.29
CA ILE A 249 25.72 -9.18 -0.78
C ILE A 249 25.06 -8.38 0.36
N ALA A 250 24.87 -9.00 1.54
CA ALA A 250 24.37 -8.29 2.71
C ALA A 250 25.32 -7.14 3.14
N SER A 251 26.63 -7.36 3.04
CA SER A 251 27.65 -6.32 3.31
C SER A 251 27.57 -5.20 2.27
N GLU A 252 27.44 -5.53 0.99
CA GLU A 252 27.27 -4.56 -0.08
C GLU A 252 25.97 -3.74 0.08
N TRP A 253 24.88 -4.37 0.51
CA TRP A 253 23.64 -3.66 0.79
C TRP A 253 23.77 -2.70 1.98
N LYS A 254 24.53 -3.08 3.00
CA LYS A 254 24.87 -2.19 4.12
C LYS A 254 25.56 -0.94 3.60
N GLU A 255 26.61 -1.10 2.79
CA GLU A 255 27.37 0.01 2.21
C GLU A 255 26.48 0.92 1.35
N LYS A 256 25.58 0.33 0.53
CA LYS A 256 24.61 1.08 -0.28
C LYS A 256 23.65 1.90 0.59
N LEU A 257 23.09 1.30 1.65
CA LEU A 257 22.19 1.99 2.58
C LEU A 257 22.88 3.12 3.33
N GLU A 258 24.11 2.90 3.82
CA GLU A 258 24.93 3.91 4.46
C GLU A 258 25.25 5.08 3.51
N ALA A 259 25.59 4.79 2.25
CA ALA A 259 25.84 5.79 1.23
C ALA A 259 24.58 6.63 0.90
N LEU A 260 23.43 5.98 0.75
CA LEU A 260 22.14 6.64 0.51
C LEU A 260 21.74 7.54 1.69
N GLN A 261 21.87 7.05 2.92
CA GLN A 261 21.58 7.83 4.12
C GLN A 261 22.52 9.03 4.28
N LYS A 262 23.81 8.87 3.92
CA LYS A 262 24.78 9.97 3.94
C LYS A 262 24.43 11.06 2.93
N GLN A 263 23.92 10.68 1.75
CA GLN A 263 23.49 11.61 0.69
C GLN A 263 22.15 12.29 1.02
N ASP A 264 21.25 11.59 1.71
CA ASP A 264 19.94 12.08 2.11
C ASP A 264 19.67 11.71 3.59
N PRO A 265 20.19 12.51 4.55
CA PRO A 265 20.11 12.19 5.98
C PRO A 265 18.69 12.13 6.54
N GLY A 266 17.70 12.66 5.83
CA GLY A 266 16.27 12.58 6.19
C GLY A 266 15.58 11.28 5.79
N GLY A 267 16.31 10.32 5.20
CA GLY A 267 15.77 9.05 4.73
C GLY A 267 16.66 7.85 5.03
N TYR A 268 16.29 6.69 4.50
CA TYR A 268 17.06 5.45 4.53
C TYR A 268 17.46 4.99 5.94
N THR A 269 16.55 5.17 6.90
CA THR A 269 16.77 4.61 8.25
C THR A 269 16.96 3.11 8.15
N HIS A 270 18.09 2.60 8.64
CA HIS A 270 18.40 1.18 8.53
C HIS A 270 19.11 0.63 9.76
N TRP A 271 19.06 -0.68 9.92
CA TRP A 271 19.81 -1.45 10.90
C TRP A 271 20.32 -2.73 10.26
N VAL A 272 21.64 -2.85 10.11
CA VAL A 272 22.26 -4.05 9.55
C VAL A 272 23.06 -4.77 10.62
N LYS A 273 22.80 -6.07 10.80
CA LYS A 273 23.53 -6.94 11.70
C LYS A 273 23.94 -8.23 10.99
N ILE A 274 25.24 -8.40 10.81
CA ILE A 274 25.83 -9.65 10.29
C ILE A 274 26.42 -10.40 11.48
N PHE A 275 25.96 -11.61 11.69
CA PHE A 275 26.39 -12.47 12.80
C PHE A 275 27.57 -13.35 12.34
N PRO A 276 28.81 -13.09 12.72
CA PRO A 276 29.99 -13.75 12.14
C PRO A 276 30.02 -15.25 12.40
N GLU A 277 29.36 -15.72 13.48
CA GLU A 277 29.41 -17.12 13.88
C GLU A 277 28.33 -18.00 13.24
N TYR A 278 27.26 -17.40 12.69
CA TYR A 278 26.13 -18.15 12.14
C TYR A 278 26.22 -18.32 10.63
N GLY A 279 25.69 -19.48 10.17
CA GLY A 279 25.41 -19.74 8.76
C GLY A 279 24.00 -19.24 8.40
N HIS A 280 23.31 -20.00 7.56
CA HIS A 280 21.96 -19.66 7.10
C HIS A 280 20.94 -19.55 8.25
N TRP A 281 21.06 -20.33 9.31
CA TRP A 281 20.23 -20.27 10.51
C TRP A 281 20.89 -19.47 11.62
N MET A 282 20.27 -18.33 12.01
CA MET A 282 20.80 -17.37 12.99
C MET A 282 20.31 -17.64 14.43
N GLN A 283 19.81 -18.84 14.73
CA GLN A 283 19.39 -19.27 16.09
C GLN A 283 18.34 -18.34 16.74
N LYS A 284 17.53 -17.62 15.94
CA LYS A 284 16.56 -16.60 16.35
C LYS A 284 17.20 -15.32 16.94
N GLU A 285 18.50 -15.10 16.79
CA GLU A 285 19.15 -13.83 17.19
C GLU A 285 18.59 -12.61 16.41
N ASP A 286 17.97 -12.87 15.27
CA ASP A 286 17.26 -11.92 14.44
C ASP A 286 15.88 -11.52 14.98
N ALA A 287 15.36 -12.21 16.02
CA ALA A 287 14.06 -11.89 16.64
C ALA A 287 14.02 -10.47 17.27
N VAL A 288 15.16 -9.87 17.55
CA VAL A 288 15.29 -8.47 18.00
C VAL A 288 14.70 -7.49 17.00
N ALA A 289 14.52 -7.90 15.74
CA ALA A 289 13.87 -7.11 14.69
C ALA A 289 12.43 -6.71 15.06
N LEU A 290 11.69 -7.54 15.80
CA LEU A 290 10.30 -7.27 16.14
C LEU A 290 10.17 -6.00 16.99
N ASP A 291 10.96 -5.91 18.07
CA ASP A 291 10.96 -4.74 18.95
C ASP A 291 11.45 -3.48 18.20
N TRP A 292 12.46 -3.64 17.33
CA TRP A 292 12.97 -2.53 16.53
C TRP A 292 11.90 -2.00 15.55
N MET A 293 11.22 -2.89 14.82
CA MET A 293 10.17 -2.49 13.87
C MET A 293 9.02 -1.78 14.57
N GLN A 294 8.62 -2.21 15.76
CA GLN A 294 7.51 -1.62 16.51
C GLN A 294 7.76 -0.15 16.96
N ALA A 295 9.01 0.31 16.93
CA ALA A 295 9.33 1.71 17.18
C ALA A 295 8.86 2.67 16.08
N TYR A 296 8.52 2.15 14.89
CA TYR A 296 8.17 2.95 13.73
C TYR A 296 6.67 2.93 13.44
N ARG A 297 6.23 3.98 12.73
CA ARG A 297 4.88 4.13 12.17
C ARG A 297 5.02 4.45 10.69
N ARG A 298 4.05 3.99 9.89
CA ARG A 298 3.99 4.29 8.47
C ARG A 298 3.89 5.81 8.26
N VAL A 299 4.75 6.34 7.39
CA VAL A 299 4.71 7.75 6.97
C VAL A 299 3.77 7.83 5.76
N LYS A 300 2.56 8.35 5.94
CA LYS A 300 1.56 8.46 4.86
C LYS A 300 1.89 9.56 3.85
N TYR A 301 2.36 10.69 4.32
CA TYR A 301 2.59 11.89 3.52
C TYR A 301 4.03 12.38 3.66
N PRO A 302 5.02 11.63 3.16
CA PRO A 302 6.41 12.05 3.25
C PRO A 302 6.65 13.32 2.43
N GLN A 303 7.45 14.23 2.96
CA GLN A 303 7.83 15.47 2.26
C GLN A 303 8.73 15.22 1.05
N LYS A 304 9.45 14.11 1.01
CA LYS A 304 10.24 13.69 -0.15
C LYS A 304 9.95 12.24 -0.49
N ILE A 305 9.71 11.97 -1.77
CA ILE A 305 9.52 10.63 -2.32
C ILE A 305 10.62 10.35 -3.32
N VAL A 306 11.18 9.14 -3.23
CA VAL A 306 12.02 8.54 -4.26
C VAL A 306 11.31 7.26 -4.71
N TRP A 307 10.68 7.31 -5.89
CA TRP A 307 9.94 6.21 -6.47
C TRP A 307 10.76 5.56 -7.58
N LYS A 308 11.25 4.38 -7.33
CA LYS A 308 11.99 3.57 -8.29
C LYS A 308 11.14 2.42 -8.78
N GLN A 309 10.93 2.29 -10.09
CA GLN A 309 10.31 1.13 -10.68
C GLN A 309 11.31 -0.03 -10.80
N ASP A 310 10.78 -1.24 -10.69
CA ASP A 310 11.55 -2.47 -10.88
C ASP A 310 10.88 -3.35 -11.96
N ASP A 311 11.07 -4.66 -11.97
CA ASP A 311 10.42 -5.61 -12.88
C ASP A 311 8.91 -5.68 -12.65
N VAL A 312 8.44 -5.62 -11.41
CA VAL A 312 7.02 -5.46 -11.07
C VAL A 312 6.67 -3.97 -11.01
N MET A 313 5.91 -3.53 -12.01
CA MET A 313 5.54 -2.13 -12.17
C MET A 313 4.42 -1.72 -11.24
N HIS A 314 4.59 -0.62 -10.54
CA HIS A 314 3.58 -0.01 -9.67
C HIS A 314 2.99 1.25 -10.28
N GLN A 315 1.66 1.38 -10.17
CA GLN A 315 0.92 2.56 -10.66
C GLN A 315 0.86 3.70 -9.63
N ARG A 316 1.20 3.44 -8.38
CA ARG A 316 1.14 4.42 -7.30
C ARG A 316 2.25 4.20 -6.26
N PHE A 317 2.70 5.29 -5.66
CA PHE A 317 3.66 5.25 -4.56
C PHE A 317 3.48 6.49 -3.69
N TYR A 318 3.09 6.34 -2.43
CA TYR A 318 2.67 7.42 -1.56
C TYR A 318 1.56 8.28 -2.19
N TRP A 319 1.80 9.58 -2.41
CA TRP A 319 0.86 10.52 -3.03
C TRP A 319 1.09 10.73 -4.53
N LEU A 320 1.86 9.85 -5.16
CA LEU A 320 2.09 9.83 -6.61
C LEU A 320 1.31 8.71 -7.29
N LYS A 321 0.92 8.96 -8.56
CA LYS A 321 0.32 7.97 -9.45
C LYS A 321 0.82 8.21 -10.88
N ALA A 322 1.09 7.13 -11.60
CA ALA A 322 1.40 7.13 -13.02
C ALA A 322 1.00 5.78 -13.62
N SER A 323 0.64 5.74 -14.91
CA SER A 323 0.43 4.46 -15.58
C SER A 323 1.78 3.76 -15.82
N PRO A 324 1.82 2.41 -15.82
CA PRO A 324 3.07 1.68 -16.10
C PRO A 324 3.71 2.07 -17.42
N GLU A 325 2.91 2.32 -18.45
CA GLU A 325 3.36 2.67 -19.80
C GLU A 325 3.98 4.08 -19.87
N ALA A 326 3.72 4.91 -18.86
CA ALA A 326 4.30 6.23 -18.77
C ALA A 326 5.77 6.22 -18.33
N PHE A 327 6.24 5.16 -17.65
CA PHE A 327 7.61 5.05 -17.15
C PHE A 327 8.60 4.62 -18.24
N GLU A 328 9.81 5.18 -18.16
CA GLU A 328 10.97 4.55 -18.77
C GLU A 328 11.26 3.21 -18.08
N PRO A 329 11.87 2.23 -18.75
CA PRO A 329 12.28 1.00 -18.11
C PRO A 329 13.11 1.26 -16.83
N ARG A 330 12.67 0.73 -15.69
CA ARG A 330 13.26 1.00 -14.37
C ARG A 330 13.40 2.48 -14.05
N GLY A 331 12.43 3.31 -14.53
CA GLY A 331 12.41 4.75 -14.34
C GLY A 331 12.32 5.17 -12.87
N GLU A 332 12.72 6.40 -12.62
CA GLU A 332 12.76 6.98 -11.28
C GLU A 332 12.05 8.34 -11.27
N VAL A 333 11.25 8.56 -10.24
CA VAL A 333 10.62 9.84 -9.94
C VAL A 333 11.09 10.30 -8.57
N VAL A 334 11.60 11.53 -8.48
CA VAL A 334 11.99 12.15 -7.22
C VAL A 334 11.25 13.46 -7.08
N VAL A 335 10.48 13.59 -6.02
CA VAL A 335 9.73 14.80 -5.73
C VAL A 335 9.85 15.18 -4.26
N ARG A 336 9.77 16.48 -3.98
CA ARG A 336 9.69 16.98 -2.61
C ARG A 336 8.64 18.06 -2.48
N GLN A 337 8.09 18.17 -1.29
CA GLN A 337 7.13 19.19 -0.89
C GLN A 337 7.80 20.21 0.03
N GLU A 338 7.63 21.49 -0.27
CA GLU A 338 8.04 22.63 0.55
C GLU A 338 6.84 23.58 0.73
N GLY A 339 6.16 23.46 1.86
CA GLY A 339 4.92 24.21 2.09
C GLY A 339 3.89 23.92 1.02
N GLN A 340 3.44 24.95 0.28
CA GLN A 340 2.47 24.86 -0.83
C GLN A 340 3.13 24.56 -2.19
N THR A 341 4.41 24.24 -2.22
CA THR A 341 5.16 23.98 -3.47
C THR A 341 5.59 22.52 -3.55
N ILE A 342 5.31 21.89 -4.69
CA ILE A 342 5.86 20.60 -5.07
C ILE A 342 6.99 20.83 -6.07
N ILE A 343 8.15 20.24 -5.79
CA ILE A 343 9.34 20.33 -6.62
C ILE A 343 9.67 18.95 -7.17
N ILE A 344 9.69 18.83 -8.47
CA ILE A 344 10.14 17.65 -9.19
C ILE A 344 11.65 17.76 -9.34
N GLU A 345 12.39 16.85 -8.72
CA GLU A 345 13.85 16.77 -8.83
C GLU A 345 14.28 15.81 -9.95
N ARG A 346 13.43 14.81 -10.26
CA ARG A 346 13.61 13.84 -11.35
C ARG A 346 12.26 13.32 -11.81
N MET A 347 12.07 13.20 -13.12
CA MET A 347 10.82 12.72 -13.71
C MET A 347 11.12 11.85 -14.93
N GLN A 348 11.42 10.55 -14.69
CA GLN A 348 11.56 9.54 -15.75
C GLN A 348 10.22 8.87 -16.04
N VAL A 349 9.23 9.69 -16.31
CA VAL A 349 7.85 9.30 -16.62
C VAL A 349 7.23 10.40 -17.51
N THR A 350 6.43 9.99 -18.50
CA THR A 350 5.81 10.94 -19.44
C THR A 350 4.64 11.72 -18.84
N SER A 351 3.98 11.15 -17.82
CA SER A 351 2.85 11.77 -17.13
C SER A 351 2.85 11.36 -15.66
N LEU A 352 2.70 12.33 -14.77
CA LEU A 352 2.70 12.12 -13.31
C LEU A 352 1.49 12.79 -12.67
N THR A 353 0.71 12.04 -11.93
CA THR A 353 -0.41 12.54 -11.13
C THR A 353 0.00 12.70 -9.68
N PHE A 354 -0.15 13.89 -9.15
CA PHE A 354 -0.06 14.21 -7.74
C PHE A 354 -1.43 14.11 -7.10
N ARG A 355 -1.49 13.53 -5.91
CA ARG A 355 -2.71 13.41 -5.12
C ARG A 355 -2.52 14.12 -3.79
N PHE A 356 -3.53 14.88 -3.37
CA PHE A 356 -3.44 15.78 -2.23
C PHE A 356 -4.62 15.63 -1.29
N ASN A 357 -4.38 16.02 -0.04
CA ASN A 357 -5.41 16.24 0.96
C ASN A 357 -5.02 17.41 1.88
N ASP A 358 -5.94 17.80 2.75
CA ASP A 358 -5.76 18.92 3.67
C ASP A 358 -4.77 18.69 4.82
N GLN A 359 -4.24 17.45 4.97
CA GLN A 359 -3.15 17.14 5.90
C GLN A 359 -1.77 17.46 5.30
N MET A 360 -1.69 17.45 3.96
CA MET A 360 -0.45 17.73 3.23
C MET A 360 -0.30 19.22 2.92
N LEU A 361 -1.34 19.81 2.36
CA LEU A 361 -1.37 21.16 1.83
C LEU A 361 -2.68 21.84 2.24
N ASP A 362 -2.69 23.17 2.32
CA ASP A 362 -3.93 23.92 2.39
C ASP A 362 -4.53 24.04 0.96
N LEU A 363 -5.51 23.19 0.64
CA LEU A 363 -6.14 23.18 -0.67
C LEU A 363 -7.04 24.39 -0.96
N ASP A 364 -7.25 25.29 0.01
CA ASP A 364 -7.92 26.57 -0.17
C ASP A 364 -6.96 27.66 -0.65
N GLN A 365 -5.65 27.39 -0.64
CA GLN A 365 -4.58 28.24 -1.17
C GLN A 365 -4.10 27.74 -2.55
N GLU A 366 -3.32 28.56 -3.23
CA GLU A 366 -2.64 28.15 -4.45
C GLU A 366 -1.55 27.12 -4.16
N VAL A 367 -1.51 26.07 -4.97
CA VAL A 367 -0.44 25.07 -5.00
C VAL A 367 0.42 25.32 -6.23
N THR A 368 1.72 25.35 -6.04
CA THR A 368 2.68 25.45 -7.14
C THR A 368 3.35 24.10 -7.38
N ILE A 369 3.45 23.68 -8.66
CA ILE A 369 4.24 22.50 -9.06
C ILE A 369 5.32 22.97 -10.03
N ARG A 370 6.58 22.61 -9.75
CA ARG A 370 7.75 23.02 -10.51
C ARG A 370 8.61 21.81 -10.89
N ASP A 371 9.19 21.89 -12.09
CA ASP A 371 10.24 21.01 -12.58
C ASP A 371 11.52 21.85 -12.73
N GLY A 372 12.41 21.77 -11.74
CA GLY A 372 13.50 22.73 -11.60
C GLY A 372 12.98 24.14 -11.45
N ASP A 373 13.37 25.03 -12.38
CA ASP A 373 12.91 26.42 -12.42
C ASP A 373 11.61 26.62 -13.20
N ARG A 374 11.15 25.60 -13.94
CA ARG A 374 9.94 25.68 -14.75
C ARG A 374 8.70 25.44 -13.90
N GLU A 375 7.79 26.40 -13.90
CA GLU A 375 6.48 26.25 -13.30
C GLU A 375 5.56 25.43 -14.23
N LEU A 376 5.02 24.31 -13.71
CA LEU A 376 4.08 23.46 -14.43
C LEU A 376 2.63 23.75 -14.06
N HIS A 377 2.42 24.23 -12.84
CA HIS A 377 1.10 24.60 -12.32
C HIS A 377 1.24 25.65 -11.23
N ARG A 378 0.31 26.61 -11.23
CA ARG A 378 0.01 27.51 -10.10
C ARG A 378 -1.48 27.76 -10.04
N GLY A 379 -2.11 27.40 -8.95
CA GLY A 379 -3.54 27.59 -8.73
C GLY A 379 -4.11 26.68 -7.66
N LYS A 380 -5.38 26.85 -7.36
CA LYS A 380 -6.11 25.96 -6.42
C LYS A 380 -6.39 24.64 -7.10
N ILE A 381 -6.25 23.55 -6.32
CA ILE A 381 -6.59 22.20 -6.74
C ILE A 381 -7.88 21.79 -6.03
N GLN A 382 -8.92 21.49 -6.82
CA GLN A 382 -10.24 21.23 -6.28
C GLN A 382 -10.35 19.84 -5.63
N ARG A 383 -11.00 19.79 -4.47
CA ARG A 383 -11.42 18.55 -3.83
C ARG A 383 -12.63 17.98 -4.56
N SER A 384 -12.73 16.66 -4.71
CA SER A 384 -13.88 16.01 -5.32
C SER A 384 -14.17 14.63 -4.74
N LEU A 385 -15.44 14.20 -4.82
CA LEU A 385 -15.83 12.84 -4.44
C LEU A 385 -15.17 11.78 -5.33
N GLY A 386 -14.98 12.05 -6.62
CA GLY A 386 -14.34 11.11 -7.54
C GLY A 386 -12.92 10.75 -7.10
N VAL A 387 -12.12 11.74 -6.72
CA VAL A 387 -10.76 11.48 -6.20
C VAL A 387 -10.80 10.74 -4.87
N LEU A 388 -11.72 11.07 -3.97
CA LEU A 388 -11.88 10.36 -2.69
C LEU A 388 -12.24 8.89 -2.91
N ILE A 389 -13.25 8.60 -3.74
CA ILE A 389 -13.72 7.25 -4.04
C ILE A 389 -12.60 6.45 -4.73
N GLY A 390 -11.99 6.98 -5.78
CA GLY A 390 -10.87 6.32 -6.47
C GLY A 390 -9.71 6.03 -5.52
N SER A 391 -9.36 6.97 -4.64
CA SER A 391 -8.33 6.78 -3.62
C SER A 391 -8.68 5.66 -2.61
N LEU A 392 -9.94 5.59 -2.18
CA LEU A 392 -10.44 4.56 -1.28
C LEU A 392 -10.36 3.16 -1.91
N LEU A 393 -10.84 3.02 -3.14
CA LEU A 393 -10.82 1.75 -3.87
C LEU A 393 -9.40 1.24 -4.16
N GLU A 394 -8.50 2.15 -4.51
CA GLU A 394 -7.12 1.79 -4.80
C GLU A 394 -6.33 1.34 -3.55
N ARG A 395 -6.68 1.88 -2.38
CA ARG A 395 -5.89 1.67 -1.15
C ARG A 395 -6.53 0.71 -0.17
N GLY A 396 -7.86 0.62 -0.12
CA GLY A 396 -8.57 -0.11 0.91
C GLY A 396 -8.35 0.44 2.32
N ASP A 397 -7.85 1.67 2.44
CA ASP A 397 -7.45 2.30 3.71
C ASP A 397 -8.14 3.65 3.88
N PRO A 398 -9.26 3.70 4.63
CA PRO A 398 -9.97 4.95 4.91
C PRO A 398 -9.16 6.01 5.65
N SER A 399 -8.06 5.63 6.30
CA SER A 399 -7.18 6.56 7.01
C SER A 399 -6.14 7.23 6.10
N TYR A 400 -6.09 6.84 4.81
CA TYR A 400 -5.06 7.27 3.87
C TYR A 400 -5.68 7.67 2.52
N LEU A 401 -6.58 8.66 2.55
CA LEU A 401 -7.32 9.15 1.37
C LEU A 401 -6.77 10.47 0.85
N PHE A 402 -6.98 10.67 -0.45
CA PHE A 402 -6.72 11.92 -1.14
C PHE A 402 -8.02 12.50 -1.67
N ALA A 403 -8.18 13.82 -1.54
CA ALA A 403 -9.39 14.51 -1.96
C ALA A 403 -9.22 15.29 -3.27
N ALA A 404 -7.98 15.56 -3.67
CA ALA A 404 -7.66 16.32 -4.86
C ALA A 404 -6.54 15.66 -5.67
N ALA A 405 -6.52 15.86 -6.96
CA ALA A 405 -5.49 15.32 -7.85
C ALA A 405 -5.18 16.32 -8.99
N LEU A 406 -3.93 16.33 -9.41
CA LEU A 406 -3.46 17.09 -10.57
C LEU A 406 -2.44 16.27 -11.36
N THR A 407 -2.61 16.19 -12.67
CA THR A 407 -1.69 15.51 -13.56
C THR A 407 -0.83 16.55 -14.31
N VAL A 408 0.47 16.32 -14.35
CA VAL A 408 1.41 17.06 -15.17
C VAL A 408 2.08 16.12 -16.17
N ASN A 409 2.44 16.66 -17.34
CA ASN A 409 3.15 15.91 -18.36
C ASN A 409 4.61 16.35 -18.39
N ALA A 410 5.53 15.40 -18.59
CA ALA A 410 6.89 15.73 -18.99
C ALA A 410 6.84 16.49 -20.32
N ASN A 411 7.74 17.43 -20.51
CA ASN A 411 7.90 17.97 -21.87
C ASN A 411 8.49 16.88 -22.78
N PRO A 412 8.01 16.81 -24.03
CA PRO A 412 8.64 15.97 -25.04
C PRO A 412 10.08 16.41 -25.31
#